data_d4608f3b5fa81b6f2f2cb52a40ffba0e
#
_entry.id   d4608f3b5fa81b6f2f2cb52a40ffba0e
#
_cell.length_a   1.000
_cell.length_b   1.000
_cell.length_c   1.000
_cell.angle_alpha   90.00
_cell.angle_beta   90.00
_cell.angle_gamma   90.00
#
_symmetry.space_group_name_H-M   'P 1'
#
loop_
_entity.id
_entity.type
_entity.pdbx_description
1 polymer ?
#
loop_
_entity_poly.entity_id
_entity_poly.type
_entity_poly.pdbx_seq_one_letter_code
_entity_poly.pdbx_strand_id
1 'polypeptide(L)'
;LGGSEYEPDKTDKIDKILGIAHGNIWFYTDFGRLVALDLETGNKVYSFDCFGVYLDEVTKDIFAIASNGWTIIDTQTSTIKEDYFFSEEDPEGMGQYESVYKPLLQGDHFTFLGEKEEDYGGIRRVGIFDYKARKLVWEHEVISEEECDTTRNQLVISQPLYMSGNKLYIKDIKNNLHIFEREDIR
;
A
#
# COMPACT_ATOMS: atom_id res chain seq x y z
N LEU A 1 -20.47 9.85 -7.02
CA LEU A 1 -19.03 9.95 -7.22
C LEU A 1 -18.76 9.71 -8.69
N GLY A 2 -18.49 10.78 -9.46
CA GLY A 2 -18.30 10.71 -10.90
C GLY A 2 -16.95 10.07 -11.23
N GLY A 3 -16.98 8.84 -11.69
CA GLY A 3 -15.83 8.23 -12.34
C GLY A 3 -15.51 9.00 -13.61
N SER A 4 -14.35 9.65 -13.68
CA SER A 4 -13.84 10.14 -14.95
C SER A 4 -13.65 8.93 -15.85
N GLU A 5 -14.22 8.98 -17.06
CA GLU A 5 -13.85 8.04 -18.11
C GLU A 5 -12.33 8.17 -18.34
N TYR A 6 -11.62 7.13 -17.89
CA TYR A 6 -10.18 7.06 -18.12
C TYR A 6 -9.94 6.52 -19.53
N GLU A 7 -9.48 7.38 -20.40
CA GLU A 7 -8.72 6.93 -21.56
C GLU A 7 -7.32 6.58 -21.06
N PRO A 8 -6.84 5.32 -21.21
CA PRO A 8 -5.47 4.99 -20.86
C PRO A 8 -4.56 5.94 -21.65
N ASP A 9 -3.85 6.78 -20.91
CA ASP A 9 -2.80 7.59 -21.53
C ASP A 9 -1.85 6.60 -22.18
N LYS A 10 -1.42 6.87 -23.42
CA LYS A 10 -0.57 5.95 -24.21
C LYS A 10 0.76 5.60 -23.55
N THR A 11 0.98 6.09 -22.34
CA THR A 11 2.19 5.90 -21.52
C THR A 11 2.00 4.94 -20.34
N ASP A 12 0.75 4.56 -20.00
CA ASP A 12 0.48 3.65 -18.86
C ASP A 12 1.09 2.26 -19.14
N LYS A 13 2.02 1.83 -18.31
CA LYS A 13 2.69 0.54 -18.47
C LYS A 13 2.24 -0.42 -17.38
N ILE A 14 2.12 -1.69 -17.74
CA ILE A 14 1.89 -2.74 -16.77
C ILE A 14 3.17 -2.90 -15.94
N ASP A 15 3.05 -2.64 -14.63
CA ASP A 15 4.11 -2.87 -13.67
C ASP A 15 4.08 -4.31 -13.16
N LYS A 16 2.88 -4.82 -12.86
CA LYS A 16 2.69 -6.16 -12.31
C LYS A 16 1.40 -6.81 -12.79
N ILE A 17 1.48 -8.04 -13.29
CA ILE A 17 0.31 -8.88 -13.50
C ILE A 17 0.00 -9.61 -12.19
N LEU A 18 -1.22 -9.44 -11.66
CA LEU A 18 -1.66 -10.08 -10.43
C LEU A 18 -2.14 -11.51 -10.70
N GLY A 19 -2.85 -11.72 -11.78
CA GLY A 19 -3.34 -13.04 -12.18
C GLY A 19 -4.65 -12.98 -12.94
N ILE A 20 -5.24 -14.17 -13.10
CA ILE A 20 -6.56 -14.34 -13.72
C ILE A 20 -7.54 -14.78 -12.64
N ALA A 21 -8.66 -14.08 -12.53
CA ALA A 21 -9.76 -14.42 -11.66
C ALA A 21 -11.10 -14.14 -12.36
N HIS A 22 -12.00 -15.12 -12.31
CA HIS A 22 -13.37 -15.01 -12.82
C HIS A 22 -13.50 -14.46 -14.24
N GLY A 23 -12.63 -14.94 -15.17
CA GLY A 23 -12.65 -14.52 -16.58
C GLY A 23 -11.99 -13.18 -16.87
N ASN A 24 -11.42 -12.53 -15.87
CA ASN A 24 -10.72 -11.26 -16.02
C ASN A 24 -9.23 -11.41 -15.74
N ILE A 25 -8.38 -10.69 -16.50
CA ILE A 25 -6.98 -10.49 -16.15
C ILE A 25 -6.86 -9.22 -15.32
N TRP A 26 -6.21 -9.34 -14.17
CA TRP A 26 -5.97 -8.26 -13.23
C TRP A 26 -4.51 -7.87 -13.23
N PHE A 27 -4.23 -6.56 -13.33
CA PHE A 27 -2.88 -6.04 -13.32
C PHE A 27 -2.81 -4.66 -12.68
N TYR A 28 -1.61 -4.28 -12.31
CA TYR A 28 -1.29 -3.00 -11.71
C TYR A 28 -0.36 -2.22 -12.64
N THR A 29 -0.57 -0.91 -12.74
CA THR A 29 0.20 -0.03 -13.62
C THR A 29 1.24 0.77 -12.85
N ASP A 30 2.24 1.29 -13.54
CA ASP A 30 3.29 2.14 -13.00
C ASP A 30 2.78 3.51 -12.48
N PHE A 31 1.56 3.90 -12.85
CA PHE A 31 0.87 5.08 -12.31
C PHE A 31 0.02 4.79 -11.07
N GLY A 32 0.14 3.60 -10.47
CA GLY A 32 -0.59 3.29 -9.24
C GLY A 32 -2.05 2.94 -9.46
N ARG A 33 -2.36 2.23 -10.54
CA ARG A 33 -3.73 1.87 -10.89
C ARG A 33 -3.92 0.37 -11.01
N LEU A 34 -4.90 -0.16 -10.30
CA LEU A 34 -5.43 -1.50 -10.50
C LEU A 34 -6.39 -1.49 -11.69
N VAL A 35 -6.23 -2.42 -12.61
CA VAL A 35 -7.08 -2.56 -13.80
C VAL A 35 -7.47 -4.01 -14.00
N ALA A 36 -8.71 -4.25 -14.43
CA ALA A 36 -9.15 -5.54 -14.91
C ALA A 36 -9.67 -5.44 -16.35
N LEU A 37 -9.26 -6.40 -17.17
CA LEU A 37 -9.78 -6.58 -18.52
C LEU A 37 -10.46 -7.95 -18.63
N ASP A 38 -11.62 -7.98 -19.24
CA ASP A 38 -12.28 -9.22 -19.64
C ASP A 38 -11.43 -9.98 -20.67
N LEU A 39 -11.17 -11.26 -20.43
CA LEU A 39 -10.27 -12.07 -21.25
C LEU A 39 -10.80 -12.39 -22.64
N GLU A 40 -12.12 -12.39 -22.83
CA GLU A 40 -12.73 -12.73 -24.12
C GLU A 40 -12.81 -11.51 -25.04
N THR A 41 -13.16 -10.36 -24.44
CA THR A 41 -13.43 -9.14 -25.22
C THR A 41 -12.30 -8.12 -25.20
N GLY A 42 -11.39 -8.21 -24.20
CA GLY A 42 -10.34 -7.22 -23.93
C GLY A 42 -10.87 -5.89 -23.37
N ASN A 43 -12.17 -5.82 -23.07
CA ASN A 43 -12.76 -4.60 -22.52
C ASN A 43 -12.34 -4.39 -21.06
N LYS A 44 -12.15 -3.13 -20.70
CA LYS A 44 -11.91 -2.75 -19.29
C LYS A 44 -13.20 -2.92 -18.49
N VAL A 45 -13.16 -3.75 -17.43
CA VAL A 45 -14.29 -4.02 -16.54
C VAL A 45 -14.12 -3.36 -15.17
N TYR A 46 -12.89 -3.01 -14.79
CA TYR A 46 -12.61 -2.37 -13.51
C TYR A 46 -11.39 -1.44 -13.58
N SER A 47 -11.39 -0.39 -12.75
CA SER A 47 -10.24 0.48 -12.53
C SER A 47 -10.33 1.15 -11.16
N PHE A 48 -9.19 1.17 -10.40
CA PHE A 48 -9.09 1.71 -9.06
C PHE A 48 -7.69 2.24 -8.78
N ASP A 49 -7.57 3.45 -8.23
CA ASP A 49 -6.29 4.07 -7.91
C ASP A 49 -5.83 3.63 -6.50
N CYS A 50 -4.60 3.11 -6.38
CA CYS A 50 -4.05 2.60 -5.12
C CYS A 50 -2.52 2.56 -5.16
N PHE A 51 -1.89 2.35 -4.00
CA PHE A 51 -0.42 2.29 -3.88
C PHE A 51 0.15 0.88 -3.76
N GLY A 52 -0.68 -0.09 -3.47
CA GLY A 52 -0.29 -1.49 -3.40
C GLY A 52 -1.48 -2.40 -3.63
N VAL A 53 -1.23 -3.53 -4.30
CA VAL A 53 -2.26 -4.49 -4.65
C VAL A 53 -1.76 -5.91 -4.46
N TYR A 54 -2.65 -6.75 -3.95
CA TYR A 54 -2.38 -8.15 -3.66
C TYR A 54 -3.60 -8.99 -4.01
N LEU A 55 -3.41 -10.01 -4.83
CA LEU A 55 -4.42 -11.03 -5.10
C LEU A 55 -4.32 -12.12 -4.04
N ASP A 56 -5.40 -12.35 -3.31
CA ASP A 56 -5.52 -13.51 -2.43
C ASP A 56 -5.73 -14.76 -3.28
N GLU A 57 -4.80 -15.70 -3.21
CA GLU A 57 -4.82 -16.92 -4.02
C GLU A 57 -5.92 -17.91 -3.63
N VAL A 58 -6.46 -17.76 -2.43
CA VAL A 58 -7.54 -18.64 -1.90
C VAL A 58 -8.91 -18.09 -2.24
N THR A 59 -9.18 -16.85 -1.83
CA THR A 59 -10.48 -16.20 -2.04
C THR A 59 -10.62 -15.61 -3.43
N LYS A 60 -9.50 -15.34 -4.10
CA LYS A 60 -9.42 -14.57 -5.35
C LYS A 60 -9.87 -13.11 -5.23
N ASP A 61 -10.07 -12.63 -4.01
CA ASP A 61 -10.29 -11.20 -3.77
C ASP A 61 -8.99 -10.41 -3.96
N ILE A 62 -9.10 -9.13 -4.26
CA ILE A 62 -7.95 -8.22 -4.31
C ILE A 62 -7.98 -7.31 -3.09
N PHE A 63 -6.87 -7.30 -2.36
CA PHE A 63 -6.60 -6.33 -1.33
C PHE A 63 -5.82 -5.16 -1.93
N ALA A 64 -6.42 -3.98 -1.91
CA ALA A 64 -5.83 -2.74 -2.45
C ALA A 64 -5.62 -1.74 -1.31
N ILE A 65 -4.44 -1.12 -1.25
CA ILE A 65 -4.07 -0.14 -0.23
C ILE A 65 -3.92 1.22 -0.91
N ALA A 66 -4.66 2.21 -0.43
CA ALA A 66 -4.57 3.62 -0.81
C ALA A 66 -3.86 4.43 0.30
N SER A 67 -3.65 5.73 0.07
CA SER A 67 -3.00 6.62 1.05
C SER A 67 -3.74 6.71 2.37
N ASN A 68 -5.05 6.63 2.33
CA ASN A 68 -5.96 6.91 3.44
C ASN A 68 -6.79 5.70 3.90
N GLY A 69 -6.49 4.50 3.36
CA GLY A 69 -7.26 3.31 3.68
C GLY A 69 -6.88 2.08 2.88
N TRP A 70 -7.69 1.06 3.01
CA TRP A 70 -7.61 -0.14 2.19
C TRP A 70 -9.01 -0.62 1.78
N THR A 71 -9.04 -1.40 0.70
CA THR A 71 -10.28 -1.87 0.07
C THR A 71 -10.11 -3.33 -0.31
N ILE A 72 -11.12 -4.17 -0.04
CA ILE A 72 -11.22 -5.52 -0.60
C ILE A 72 -12.17 -5.49 -1.79
N ILE A 73 -11.68 -5.97 -2.92
CA ILE A 73 -12.42 -6.01 -4.18
C ILE A 73 -12.77 -7.47 -4.48
N ASP A 74 -14.05 -7.75 -4.61
CA ASP A 74 -14.56 -9.02 -5.11
C ASP A 74 -14.31 -9.10 -6.62
N THR A 75 -13.42 -10.00 -7.04
CA THR A 75 -13.08 -10.15 -8.46
C THR A 75 -14.16 -10.84 -9.29
N GLN A 76 -15.13 -11.53 -8.66
CA GLN A 76 -16.25 -12.15 -9.35
C GLN A 76 -17.28 -11.13 -9.82
N THR A 77 -17.55 -10.14 -8.98
CA THR A 77 -18.54 -9.10 -9.26
C THR A 77 -17.91 -7.78 -9.72
N SER A 78 -16.58 -7.66 -9.59
CA SER A 78 -15.82 -6.42 -9.82
C SER A 78 -16.37 -5.25 -9.00
N THR A 79 -16.72 -5.52 -7.73
CA THR A 79 -17.25 -4.53 -6.80
C THR A 79 -16.46 -4.48 -5.50
N ILE A 80 -16.55 -3.37 -4.79
CA ILE A 80 -15.98 -3.24 -3.46
C ILE A 80 -16.79 -4.11 -2.49
N LYS A 81 -16.10 -5.02 -1.81
CA LYS A 81 -16.63 -5.91 -0.79
C LYS A 81 -16.47 -5.32 0.62
N GLU A 82 -15.38 -4.63 0.85
CA GLU A 82 -15.08 -3.98 2.12
C GLU A 82 -14.19 -2.75 1.86
N ASP A 83 -14.50 -1.66 2.57
CA ASP A 83 -13.75 -0.41 2.56
C ASP A 83 -13.40 -0.02 3.99
N TYR A 84 -12.20 0.50 4.20
CA TYR A 84 -11.72 0.92 5.50
C TYR A 84 -10.95 2.22 5.36
N PHE A 85 -11.43 3.27 6.02
CA PHE A 85 -10.80 4.58 6.01
C PHE A 85 -10.10 4.85 7.35
N PHE A 86 -8.80 5.11 7.30
CA PHE A 86 -7.97 5.27 8.49
C PHE A 86 -8.46 6.38 9.42
N SER A 87 -8.82 7.53 8.87
CA SER A 87 -9.29 8.69 9.65
C SER A 87 -10.61 8.46 10.37
N GLU A 88 -11.46 7.58 9.86
CA GLU A 88 -12.79 7.31 10.41
C GLU A 88 -12.75 6.16 11.41
N GLU A 89 -11.98 5.11 11.11
CA GLU A 89 -12.03 3.84 11.82
C GLU A 89 -10.92 3.68 12.87
N ASP A 90 -9.78 4.36 12.68
CA ASP A 90 -8.62 4.33 13.58
C ASP A 90 -7.97 5.73 13.69
N PRO A 91 -8.71 6.73 14.19
CA PRO A 91 -8.23 8.12 14.20
C PRO A 91 -7.00 8.35 15.09
N GLU A 92 -6.80 7.54 16.14
CA GLU A 92 -5.65 7.64 17.05
C GLU A 92 -4.43 6.82 16.59
N GLY A 93 -4.60 5.92 15.62
CA GLY A 93 -3.55 5.13 15.00
C GLY A 93 -3.27 5.57 13.58
N MET A 94 -3.80 4.82 12.62
CA MET A 94 -3.57 5.09 11.18
C MET A 94 -4.14 6.42 10.71
N GLY A 95 -5.18 6.93 11.35
CA GLY A 95 -5.78 8.23 11.02
C GLY A 95 -4.86 9.44 11.24
N GLN A 96 -3.75 9.26 11.98
CA GLN A 96 -2.72 10.28 12.15
C GLN A 96 -1.77 10.39 10.95
N TYR A 97 -1.83 9.45 10.00
CA TYR A 97 -1.01 9.47 8.81
C TYR A 97 -1.71 10.21 7.68
N GLU A 98 -1.07 11.24 7.14
CA GLU A 98 -1.53 11.93 5.93
C GLU A 98 -1.41 11.02 4.70
N SER A 99 -0.36 10.21 4.70
CA SER A 99 -0.08 9.33 3.57
C SER A 99 0.63 8.06 3.99
N VAL A 100 0.22 6.96 3.37
CA VAL A 100 0.81 5.63 3.50
C VAL A 100 1.40 5.21 2.16
N TYR A 101 2.67 4.81 2.16
CA TYR A 101 3.43 4.51 0.95
C TYR A 101 4.02 3.11 0.98
N LYS A 102 4.23 2.54 -0.21
CA LYS A 102 4.95 1.29 -0.44
C LYS A 102 4.51 0.15 0.51
N PRO A 103 3.20 -0.07 0.64
CA PRO A 103 2.73 -1.12 1.53
C PRO A 103 3.24 -2.48 1.07
N LEU A 104 3.58 -3.33 2.05
CA LEU A 104 4.00 -4.72 1.84
C LEU A 104 3.11 -5.63 2.69
N LEU A 105 2.23 -6.37 2.03
CA LEU A 105 1.31 -7.30 2.70
C LEU A 105 2.03 -8.61 3.04
N GLN A 106 1.88 -9.08 4.29
CA GLN A 106 2.36 -10.37 4.75
C GLN A 106 1.38 -10.96 5.77
N GLY A 107 0.65 -11.99 5.37
CA GLY A 107 -0.42 -12.56 6.20
C GLY A 107 -1.49 -11.50 6.49
N ASP A 108 -1.83 -11.33 7.77
CA ASP A 108 -2.85 -10.39 8.22
C ASP A 108 -2.30 -8.97 8.51
N HIS A 109 -1.04 -8.72 8.15
CA HIS A 109 -0.37 -7.45 8.40
C HIS A 109 0.09 -6.80 7.09
N PHE A 110 0.05 -5.49 7.03
CA PHE A 110 0.85 -4.76 6.06
C PHE A 110 1.85 -3.83 6.75
N THR A 111 3.08 -3.86 6.24
CA THR A 111 4.13 -2.93 6.62
C THR A 111 4.09 -1.77 5.65
N PHE A 112 4.23 -0.55 6.13
CA PHE A 112 4.13 0.66 5.32
C PHE A 112 5.16 1.70 5.73
N LEU A 113 5.40 2.64 4.82
CA LEU A 113 6.07 3.90 5.11
C LEU A 113 5.01 4.96 5.27
N GLY A 114 5.18 5.85 6.25
CA GLY A 114 4.18 6.85 6.53
C GLY A 114 4.73 8.23 6.85
N GLU A 115 3.89 9.23 6.61
CA GLU A 115 4.09 10.63 6.95
C GLU A 115 2.92 11.08 7.80
N LYS A 116 3.20 11.64 8.97
CA LYS A 116 2.20 12.29 9.83
C LYS A 116 2.21 13.79 9.58
N GLU A 117 1.10 14.48 9.88
CA GLU A 117 0.99 15.94 9.75
C GLU A 117 2.13 16.70 10.46
N GLU A 118 2.61 16.16 11.57
CA GLU A 118 3.71 16.72 12.34
C GLU A 118 5.11 16.48 11.72
N ASP A 119 5.21 15.61 10.71
CA ASP A 119 6.46 15.22 10.08
C ASP A 119 6.87 16.24 8.99
N TYR A 120 7.24 17.45 9.39
CA TYR A 120 7.76 18.45 8.45
C TYR A 120 9.03 17.94 7.76
N GLY A 121 8.92 17.50 6.51
CA GLY A 121 10.11 17.14 5.71
C GLY A 121 10.11 15.75 5.11
N GLY A 122 9.02 15.01 5.15
CA GLY A 122 8.82 13.81 4.36
C GLY A 122 8.62 12.52 5.15
N ILE A 123 8.64 11.40 4.42
CA ILE A 123 8.34 10.08 4.97
C ILE A 123 9.47 9.61 5.86
N ARG A 124 9.29 9.67 7.17
CA ARG A 124 10.28 9.31 8.19
C ARG A 124 9.93 8.06 9.00
N ARG A 125 8.70 7.58 8.88
CA ARG A 125 8.15 6.52 9.73
C ARG A 125 7.95 5.24 8.96
N VAL A 126 8.08 4.14 9.67
CA VAL A 126 7.65 2.82 9.24
C VAL A 126 6.65 2.28 10.25
N GLY A 127 5.63 1.62 9.78
CA GLY A 127 4.62 1.02 10.65
C GLY A 127 4.20 -0.37 10.18
N ILE A 128 3.57 -1.09 11.10
CA ILE A 128 2.91 -2.37 10.85
C ILE A 128 1.46 -2.25 11.31
N PHE A 129 0.54 -2.50 10.40
CA PHE A 129 -0.89 -2.49 10.65
C PHE A 129 -1.47 -3.90 10.50
N ASP A 130 -2.22 -4.36 11.49
CA ASP A 130 -3.02 -5.58 11.42
C ASP A 130 -4.39 -5.22 10.84
N TYR A 131 -4.63 -5.60 9.57
CA TYR A 131 -5.87 -5.22 8.90
C TYR A 131 -7.07 -6.07 9.36
N LYS A 132 -6.84 -7.26 9.93
CA LYS A 132 -7.90 -8.08 10.53
C LYS A 132 -8.35 -7.51 11.88
N ALA A 133 -7.40 -7.16 12.73
CA ALA A 133 -7.67 -6.52 14.01
C ALA A 133 -8.00 -5.02 13.86
N ARG A 134 -7.81 -4.45 12.67
CA ARG A 134 -8.06 -3.05 12.31
C ARG A 134 -7.33 -2.08 13.24
N LYS A 135 -6.03 -2.30 13.45
CA LYS A 135 -5.23 -1.44 14.33
C LYS A 135 -3.77 -1.37 13.94
N LEU A 136 -3.17 -0.22 14.23
CA LEU A 136 -1.73 -0.03 14.21
C LEU A 136 -1.10 -0.85 15.34
N VAL A 137 -0.23 -1.82 15.01
CA VAL A 137 0.42 -2.70 15.99
C VAL A 137 1.81 -2.23 16.38
N TRP A 138 2.47 -1.51 15.50
CA TRP A 138 3.81 -0.98 15.73
C TRP A 138 4.13 0.16 14.78
N GLU A 139 4.87 1.15 15.27
CA GLU A 139 5.46 2.21 14.46
C GLU A 139 6.84 2.58 14.98
N HIS A 140 7.68 3.11 14.11
CA HIS A 140 9.01 3.61 14.45
C HIS A 140 9.42 4.76 13.53
N GLU A 141 10.04 5.77 14.13
CA GLU A 141 10.67 6.87 13.41
C GLU A 141 12.09 6.44 13.00
N VAL A 142 12.31 6.27 11.70
CA VAL A 142 13.60 5.75 11.16
C VAL A 142 14.69 6.82 11.17
N ILE A 143 14.30 8.06 10.88
CA ILE A 143 15.20 9.25 10.93
C ILE A 143 14.48 10.34 11.71
N SER A 144 15.15 10.90 12.71
CA SER A 144 14.62 12.01 13.49
C SER A 144 14.50 13.29 12.66
N GLU A 145 13.65 14.22 13.12
CA GLU A 145 13.49 15.52 12.48
C GLU A 145 14.81 16.31 12.39
N GLU A 146 15.64 16.23 13.43
CA GLU A 146 16.95 16.88 13.46
C GLU A 146 17.93 16.35 12.41
N GLU A 147 17.75 15.10 11.98
CA GLU A 147 18.56 14.45 10.95
C GLU A 147 18.05 14.70 9.53
N CYS A 148 16.81 15.18 9.39
CA CYS A 148 16.22 15.52 8.10
C CYS A 148 16.72 16.87 7.63
N ASP A 149 17.17 16.95 6.38
CA ASP A 149 17.38 18.23 5.72
C ASP A 149 16.01 18.78 5.30
N THR A 150 15.47 19.68 6.11
CA THR A 150 14.11 20.27 5.96
C THR A 150 13.90 21.04 4.66
N THR A 151 14.93 21.20 3.84
CA THR A 151 14.83 21.91 2.55
C THR A 151 14.34 21.04 1.40
N ARG A 152 14.16 19.74 1.61
CA ARG A 152 13.72 18.82 0.58
C ARG A 152 12.70 17.83 1.16
N ASN A 153 11.56 17.68 0.49
CA ASN A 153 10.63 16.57 0.72
C ASN A 153 11.39 15.24 0.50
N GLN A 154 12.03 14.75 1.54
CA GLN A 154 12.91 13.60 1.45
C GLN A 154 12.13 12.35 1.83
N LEU A 155 11.99 11.47 0.86
CA LEU A 155 11.72 10.08 1.13
C LEU A 155 12.89 9.56 1.98
N VAL A 156 12.66 9.29 3.24
CA VAL A 156 13.65 8.67 4.12
C VAL A 156 14.17 7.35 3.55
N ILE A 157 13.40 6.76 2.63
CA ILE A 157 13.62 5.42 2.15
C ILE A 157 13.76 5.41 0.63
N SER A 158 14.95 5.06 0.19
CA SER A 158 15.31 5.04 -1.23
C SER A 158 14.88 3.76 -1.96
N GLN A 159 14.45 2.71 -1.24
CA GLN A 159 14.14 1.41 -1.83
C GLN A 159 12.85 0.80 -1.22
N PRO A 160 12.22 -0.17 -1.93
CA PRO A 160 11.09 -0.91 -1.37
C PRO A 160 11.43 -1.53 -0.02
N LEU A 161 10.44 -1.61 0.86
CA LEU A 161 10.53 -2.39 2.08
C LEU A 161 10.83 -3.85 1.73
N TYR A 162 11.69 -4.48 2.51
CA TYR A 162 11.99 -5.89 2.35
C TYR A 162 11.80 -6.62 3.68
N MET A 163 11.04 -7.71 3.65
CA MET A 163 10.83 -8.57 4.81
C MET A 163 11.39 -9.96 4.54
N SER A 164 12.06 -10.53 5.56
CA SER A 164 12.53 -11.92 5.53
C SER A 164 12.37 -12.55 6.90
N GLY A 165 11.48 -13.52 7.00
CA GLY A 165 11.08 -14.09 8.29
C GLY A 165 10.46 -13.03 9.21
N ASN A 166 11.03 -12.87 10.41
CA ASN A 166 10.61 -11.87 11.39
C ASN A 166 11.36 -10.54 11.29
N LYS A 167 12.15 -10.31 10.22
CA LYS A 167 12.98 -9.11 10.06
C LYS A 167 12.47 -8.21 8.95
N LEU A 168 12.44 -6.90 9.26
CA LEU A 168 12.17 -5.83 8.32
C LEU A 168 13.47 -5.07 8.03
N TYR A 169 13.77 -4.87 6.76
CA TYR A 169 14.96 -4.18 6.27
C TYR A 169 14.54 -2.89 5.57
N ILE A 170 15.17 -1.79 5.99
CA ILE A 170 14.90 -0.46 5.46
C ILE A 170 16.22 0.20 5.14
N LYS A 171 16.35 0.73 3.92
CA LYS A 171 17.50 1.53 3.54
C LYS A 171 17.11 3.00 3.48
N ASP A 172 17.76 3.83 4.30
CA ASP A 172 17.52 5.26 4.32
C ASP A 172 18.25 6.01 3.18
N ILE A 173 17.96 7.30 3.06
CA ILE A 173 18.59 8.18 2.06
C ILE A 173 20.09 8.40 2.29
N LYS A 174 20.58 8.19 3.52
CA LYS A 174 22.00 8.28 3.88
C LYS A 174 22.74 6.97 3.60
N ASN A 175 22.06 5.99 3.00
CA ASN A 175 22.53 4.63 2.73
C ASN A 175 22.75 3.76 3.97
N ASN A 176 22.21 4.12 5.13
CA ASN A 176 22.22 3.24 6.29
C ASN A 176 21.16 2.14 6.10
N LEU A 177 21.49 0.95 6.58
CA LEU A 177 20.56 -0.18 6.64
C LEU A 177 20.02 -0.32 8.07
N HIS A 178 18.73 -0.11 8.22
CA HIS A 178 18.00 -0.34 9.46
C HIS A 178 17.41 -1.75 9.41
N ILE A 179 17.58 -2.49 10.50
CA ILE A 179 17.06 -3.86 10.64
C ILE A 179 16.22 -3.90 11.90
N PHE A 180 14.93 -4.14 11.74
CA PHE A 180 14.00 -4.34 12.85
C PHE A 180 13.66 -5.83 12.93
N GLU A 181 13.72 -6.38 14.11
CA GLU A 181 13.39 -7.79 14.37
C GLU A 181 12.16 -7.86 15.29
N ARG A 182 11.12 -8.55 14.81
CA ARG A 182 9.95 -8.85 15.64
C ARG A 182 10.32 -9.99 16.57
N GLU A 183 10.22 -9.74 17.87
CA GLU A 183 10.30 -10.83 18.85
C GLU A 183 9.05 -11.69 18.73
N ASP A 184 9.25 -12.98 18.51
CA ASP A 184 8.13 -13.93 18.56
C ASP A 184 7.59 -13.95 19.98
N ILE A 185 6.37 -13.48 20.17
CA ILE A 185 5.63 -13.64 21.41
C ILE A 185 5.35 -15.15 21.51
N ARG A 186 6.08 -15.84 22.37
CA ARG A 186 5.89 -17.25 22.70
C ARG A 186 4.62 -17.45 23.52
#